data_67d8fa4ea980f60fc28fce5838021927
#
_entry.id   67d8fa4ea980f60fc28fce5838021927
#
_cell.length_a   1.000
_cell.length_b   1.000
_cell.length_c   1.000
_cell.angle_alpha   90.00
_cell.angle_beta   90.00
_cell.angle_gamma   90.00
#
_symmetry.space_group_name_H-M   'P 1'
#
loop_
_entity.id
_entity.type
_entity.pdbx_description
1 polymer ?
#
loop_
_entity_poly.entity_id
_entity_poly.type
_entity_poly.pdbx_seq_one_letter_code
_entity_poly.pdbx_strand_id
1 'polypeptide(L)'
;MAAMRSIAAAALLVLATPARADPVAQWRPLMAEASIRFGIPATWIERVMRAESGGRTTLGGRPIRSRAGAIGLMQLMPATWAEMRARLALGNNPDDPRDNILAGTLYLRLMYGRFGYPGLFAAYNAGPGAYAAYLAGRRALPRETLVYLAAVTGRRVLVPSPSRQAAPRPGLFVVGRESTVPPFPKREDMVPSLLFAVRKVVP
;
A
#
# COMPACT_ATOMS: atom_id res chain seq x y z
N MET A 1 18.87 -42.25 62.23
CA MET A 1 18.87 -42.50 60.78
C MET A 1 18.00 -41.43 60.13
N ALA A 2 18.62 -40.40 59.60
CA ALA A 2 17.91 -39.27 58.95
C ALA A 2 17.95 -39.47 57.43
N ALA A 3 16.79 -39.61 56.81
CA ALA A 3 16.65 -39.75 55.36
C ALA A 3 16.64 -38.39 54.68
N MET A 4 17.69 -38.07 53.94
CA MET A 4 17.83 -36.89 53.08
C MET A 4 16.99 -37.08 51.84
N ARG A 5 15.92 -36.32 51.70
CA ARG A 5 15.10 -36.21 50.47
C ARG A 5 15.72 -35.18 49.54
N SER A 6 16.36 -35.65 48.46
CA SER A 6 16.84 -34.78 47.38
C SER A 6 15.66 -34.34 46.52
N ILE A 7 15.39 -33.06 46.50
CA ILE A 7 14.42 -32.41 45.57
C ILE A 7 15.18 -32.05 44.31
N ALA A 8 14.97 -32.80 43.23
CA ALA A 8 15.47 -32.45 41.90
C ALA A 8 14.59 -31.36 41.31
N ALA A 9 15.10 -30.13 41.19
CA ALA A 9 14.44 -29.05 40.50
C ALA A 9 14.62 -29.25 38.99
N ALA A 10 13.54 -29.64 38.31
CA ALA A 10 13.50 -29.68 36.84
C ALA A 10 13.38 -28.23 36.29
N ALA A 11 14.47 -27.72 35.74
CA ALA A 11 14.47 -26.42 35.04
C ALA A 11 13.73 -26.58 33.69
N LEU A 12 12.54 -25.99 33.58
CA LEU A 12 11.77 -25.96 32.36
C LEU A 12 12.41 -24.94 31.40
N LEU A 13 13.18 -25.41 30.43
CA LEU A 13 13.80 -24.58 29.39
C LEU A 13 12.71 -24.16 28.40
N VAL A 14 12.16 -22.96 28.54
CA VAL A 14 11.24 -22.38 27.58
C VAL A 14 12.06 -21.97 26.36
N LEU A 15 12.04 -22.81 25.32
CA LEU A 15 12.61 -22.48 24.01
C LEU A 15 11.75 -21.35 23.38
N ALA A 16 12.20 -20.12 23.52
CA ALA A 16 11.61 -18.99 22.80
C ALA A 16 11.84 -19.22 21.29
N THR A 17 10.77 -19.56 20.56
CA THR A 17 10.80 -19.59 19.10
C THR A 17 11.13 -18.19 18.60
N PRO A 18 12.18 -18.00 17.76
CA PRO A 18 12.50 -16.68 17.25
C PRO A 18 11.30 -16.17 16.47
N ALA A 19 10.78 -15.00 16.87
CA ALA A 19 9.73 -14.32 16.15
C ALA A 19 10.23 -14.05 14.72
N ARG A 20 9.56 -14.66 13.74
CA ARG A 20 9.93 -14.49 12.32
C ARG A 20 9.82 -13.02 11.98
N ALA A 21 10.94 -12.39 11.63
CA ALA A 21 10.99 -10.98 11.28
C ALA A 21 9.95 -10.69 10.16
N ASP A 22 9.19 -9.60 10.32
CA ASP A 22 8.21 -9.17 9.31
C ASP A 22 8.96 -8.73 8.03
N PRO A 23 8.80 -9.44 6.89
CA PRO A 23 9.54 -9.11 5.67
C PRO A 23 9.22 -7.71 5.11
N VAL A 24 8.09 -7.12 5.49
CA VAL A 24 7.71 -5.76 5.05
C VAL A 24 8.47 -4.71 5.86
N ALA A 25 8.78 -4.99 7.12
CA ALA A 25 9.41 -4.01 8.02
C ALA A 25 10.77 -3.50 7.53
N GLN A 26 11.54 -4.31 6.81
CA GLN A 26 12.84 -3.91 6.24
C GLN A 26 12.73 -2.77 5.22
N TRP A 27 11.56 -2.59 4.60
CA TRP A 27 11.31 -1.58 3.57
C TRP A 27 10.79 -0.25 4.11
N ARG A 28 10.61 -0.12 5.42
CA ARG A 28 10.09 1.12 6.05
C ARG A 28 10.86 2.38 5.67
N PRO A 29 12.20 2.41 5.59
CA PRO A 29 12.92 3.60 5.15
C PRO A 29 12.53 4.03 3.74
N LEU A 30 12.41 3.10 2.79
CA LEU A 30 12.02 3.38 1.41
C LEU A 30 10.54 3.79 1.31
N MET A 31 9.67 3.19 2.12
CA MET A 31 8.27 3.61 2.21
C MET A 31 8.12 5.01 2.80
N ALA A 32 8.96 5.39 3.77
CA ALA A 32 8.97 6.74 4.31
C ALA A 32 9.41 7.77 3.26
N GLU A 33 10.45 7.48 2.49
CA GLU A 33 10.86 8.30 1.34
C GLU A 33 9.72 8.50 0.36
N ALA A 34 9.07 7.41 -0.07
CA ALA A 34 7.96 7.44 -1.01
C ALA A 34 6.74 8.20 -0.45
N SER A 35 6.46 8.03 0.85
CA SER A 35 5.39 8.72 1.57
C SER A 35 5.56 10.22 1.52
N ILE A 36 6.77 10.71 1.86
CA ILE A 36 7.09 12.14 1.81
C ILE A 36 6.99 12.68 0.38
N ARG A 37 7.55 11.95 -0.59
CA ARG A 37 7.62 12.39 -1.99
C ARG A 37 6.25 12.53 -2.63
N PHE A 38 5.31 11.63 -2.33
CA PHE A 38 4.00 11.56 -3.01
C PHE A 38 2.81 11.93 -2.13
N GLY A 39 3.02 12.23 -0.85
CA GLY A 39 1.94 12.55 0.07
C GLY A 39 0.96 11.39 0.28
N ILE A 40 1.43 10.14 0.24
CA ILE A 40 0.66 8.94 0.55
C ILE A 40 1.10 8.43 1.92
N PRO A 41 0.18 8.18 2.87
CA PRO A 41 0.57 7.65 4.18
C PRO A 41 1.40 6.38 4.06
N ALA A 42 2.55 6.30 4.76
CA ALA A 42 3.44 5.13 4.74
C ALA A 42 2.69 3.84 5.11
N THR A 43 1.70 3.94 6.00
CA THR A 43 0.82 2.82 6.39
C THR A 43 -0.01 2.28 5.22
N TRP A 44 -0.39 3.11 4.24
CA TRP A 44 -1.10 2.66 3.05
C TRP A 44 -0.15 1.92 2.11
N ILE A 45 1.06 2.44 1.93
CA ILE A 45 2.11 1.78 1.13
C ILE A 45 2.43 0.41 1.74
N GLU A 46 2.61 0.35 3.08
CA GLU A 46 2.86 -0.90 3.79
C GLU A 46 1.74 -1.93 3.59
N ARG A 47 0.48 -1.52 3.70
CA ARG A 47 -0.67 -2.41 3.51
C ARG A 47 -0.76 -2.95 2.09
N VAL A 48 -0.54 -2.10 1.09
CA VAL A 48 -0.48 -2.51 -0.32
C VAL A 48 0.66 -3.51 -0.52
N MET A 49 1.90 -3.18 -0.14
CA MET A 49 3.03 -4.08 -0.25
C MET A 49 2.79 -5.43 0.43
N ARG A 50 2.18 -5.42 1.61
CA ARG A 50 1.81 -6.63 2.35
C ARG A 50 0.82 -7.50 1.58
N ALA A 51 -0.18 -6.90 0.96
CA ALA A 51 -1.17 -7.60 0.14
C ALA A 51 -0.58 -8.12 -1.18
N GLU A 52 0.34 -7.37 -1.80
CA GLU A 52 0.89 -7.69 -3.13
C GLU A 52 1.99 -8.76 -3.07
N SER A 53 3.01 -8.56 -2.25
CA SER A 53 4.19 -9.43 -2.22
C SER A 53 4.51 -10.01 -0.84
N GLY A 54 3.86 -9.49 0.22
CA GLY A 54 4.25 -9.76 1.60
C GLY A 54 5.67 -9.25 1.92
N GLY A 55 6.17 -8.24 1.19
CA GLY A 55 7.51 -7.69 1.34
C GLY A 55 8.64 -8.54 0.76
N ARG A 56 8.31 -9.55 -0.04
CA ARG A 56 9.30 -10.45 -0.65
C ARG A 56 9.71 -9.95 -2.02
N THR A 57 11.01 -9.98 -2.31
CA THR A 57 11.57 -9.68 -3.63
C THR A 57 11.70 -10.92 -4.49
N THR A 58 11.74 -12.10 -3.86
CA THR A 58 11.90 -13.38 -4.54
C THR A 58 10.89 -14.41 -4.07
N LEU A 59 10.58 -15.34 -4.95
CA LEU A 59 9.81 -16.54 -4.65
C LEU A 59 10.49 -17.74 -5.34
N GLY A 60 10.86 -18.76 -4.54
CA GLY A 60 11.60 -19.91 -5.07
C GLY A 60 12.94 -19.53 -5.73
N GLY A 61 13.66 -18.55 -5.17
CA GLY A 61 14.97 -18.09 -5.67
C GLY A 61 14.92 -17.22 -6.93
N ARG A 62 13.74 -16.91 -7.45
CA ARG A 62 13.54 -16.06 -8.64
C ARG A 62 12.84 -14.75 -8.25
N PRO A 63 13.06 -13.65 -9.00
CA PRO A 63 12.32 -12.41 -8.80
C PRO A 63 10.80 -12.66 -8.77
N ILE A 64 10.11 -12.03 -7.81
CA ILE A 64 8.67 -12.26 -7.62
C ILE A 64 7.88 -11.76 -8.82
N ARG A 65 7.02 -12.64 -9.36
CA ARG A 65 6.09 -12.35 -10.47
C ARG A 65 4.75 -13.01 -10.18
N SER A 66 3.67 -12.31 -10.49
CA SER A 66 2.35 -12.95 -10.53
C SER A 66 2.16 -13.75 -11.81
N ARG A 67 1.13 -14.60 -11.86
CA ARG A 67 0.73 -15.31 -13.08
C ARG A 67 0.35 -14.36 -14.22
N ALA A 68 -0.17 -13.17 -13.89
CA ALA A 68 -0.50 -12.12 -14.85
C ALA A 68 0.70 -11.26 -15.25
N GLY A 69 1.90 -11.53 -14.71
CA GLY A 69 3.13 -10.80 -15.03
C GLY A 69 3.36 -9.54 -14.19
N ALA A 70 2.64 -9.34 -13.09
CA ALA A 70 2.91 -8.23 -12.17
C ALA A 70 4.27 -8.40 -11.48
N ILE A 71 4.97 -7.27 -11.21
CA ILE A 71 6.40 -7.20 -10.95
C ILE A 71 6.70 -6.59 -9.58
N GLY A 72 7.59 -7.23 -8.82
CA GLY A 72 8.29 -6.66 -7.67
C GLY A 72 7.43 -6.49 -6.41
N LEU A 73 7.92 -5.70 -5.46
CA LEU A 73 7.32 -5.50 -4.15
C LEU A 73 5.89 -4.97 -4.19
N MET A 74 5.63 -4.05 -5.12
CA MET A 74 4.33 -3.39 -5.30
C MET A 74 3.49 -4.00 -6.42
N GLN A 75 3.95 -5.13 -7.03
CA GLN A 75 3.24 -5.90 -8.05
C GLN A 75 2.65 -5.04 -9.18
N LEU A 76 3.50 -4.21 -9.79
CA LEU A 76 3.09 -3.38 -10.92
C LEU A 76 3.02 -4.20 -12.21
N MET A 77 1.97 -4.01 -12.99
CA MET A 77 1.93 -4.54 -14.36
C MET A 77 3.02 -3.90 -15.22
N PRO A 78 3.61 -4.62 -16.20
CA PRO A 78 4.72 -4.11 -17.01
C PRO A 78 4.47 -2.75 -17.66
N ALA A 79 3.27 -2.51 -18.19
CA ALA A 79 2.91 -1.21 -18.77
C ALA A 79 2.85 -0.10 -17.71
N THR A 80 2.29 -0.40 -16.52
CA THR A 80 2.26 0.55 -15.40
C THR A 80 3.67 0.86 -14.90
N TRP A 81 4.53 -0.15 -14.78
CA TRP A 81 5.93 0.06 -14.44
C TRP A 81 6.61 0.99 -15.45
N ALA A 82 6.48 0.70 -16.75
CA ALA A 82 7.09 1.49 -17.81
C ALA A 82 6.63 2.97 -17.77
N GLU A 83 5.36 3.19 -17.53
CA GLU A 83 4.81 4.55 -17.39
C GLU A 83 5.34 5.26 -16.14
N MET A 84 5.29 4.62 -14.96
CA MET A 84 5.71 5.23 -13.70
C MET A 84 7.21 5.48 -13.67
N ARG A 85 8.04 4.53 -14.18
CA ARG A 85 9.48 4.73 -14.27
C ARG A 85 9.86 5.90 -15.18
N ALA A 86 9.18 6.05 -16.30
CA ALA A 86 9.42 7.16 -17.22
C ALA A 86 9.08 8.51 -16.59
N ARG A 87 7.96 8.61 -15.87
CA ARG A 87 7.53 9.83 -15.16
C ARG A 87 8.52 10.25 -14.05
N LEU A 88 9.21 9.28 -13.44
CA LEU A 88 10.11 9.51 -12.31
C LEU A 88 11.58 9.47 -12.69
N ALA A 89 11.91 9.20 -13.96
CA ALA A 89 13.28 8.96 -14.46
C ALA A 89 14.02 7.88 -13.65
N LEU A 90 13.33 6.76 -13.32
CA LEU A 90 13.90 5.64 -12.57
C LEU A 90 14.77 4.74 -13.48
N GLY A 91 15.53 3.85 -12.84
CA GLY A 91 16.33 2.85 -13.53
C GLY A 91 15.53 1.89 -14.40
N ASN A 92 16.22 0.95 -15.06
CA ASN A 92 15.60 -0.02 -15.96
C ASN A 92 15.21 -1.32 -15.26
N ASN A 93 15.68 -1.52 -14.01
CA ASN A 93 15.44 -2.75 -13.28
C ASN A 93 14.14 -2.64 -12.46
N PRO A 94 13.05 -3.33 -12.86
CA PRO A 94 11.81 -3.30 -12.11
C PRO A 94 11.85 -4.06 -10.77
N ASP A 95 12.94 -4.80 -10.53
CA ASP A 95 13.16 -5.55 -9.30
C ASP A 95 13.99 -4.78 -8.27
N ASP A 96 14.48 -3.58 -8.63
CA ASP A 96 15.07 -2.68 -7.66
C ASP A 96 14.01 -2.27 -6.63
N PRO A 97 14.25 -2.55 -5.32
CA PRO A 97 13.25 -2.30 -4.29
C PRO A 97 12.83 -0.83 -4.19
N ARG A 98 13.79 0.10 -4.27
CA ARG A 98 13.51 1.52 -4.14
C ARG A 98 12.69 2.03 -5.32
N ASP A 99 13.11 1.70 -6.53
CA ASP A 99 12.44 2.13 -7.75
C ASP A 99 11.02 1.53 -7.85
N ASN A 100 10.85 0.26 -7.48
CA ASN A 100 9.55 -0.40 -7.47
C ASN A 100 8.59 0.22 -6.45
N ILE A 101 9.08 0.55 -5.23
CA ILE A 101 8.27 1.23 -4.21
C ILE A 101 7.89 2.64 -4.65
N LEU A 102 8.82 3.41 -5.21
CA LEU A 102 8.55 4.75 -5.73
C LEU A 102 7.50 4.72 -6.85
N ALA A 103 7.67 3.83 -7.83
CA ALA A 103 6.73 3.66 -8.94
C ALA A 103 5.34 3.24 -8.45
N GLY A 104 5.27 2.26 -7.54
CA GLY A 104 4.01 1.78 -6.97
C GLY A 104 3.30 2.85 -6.15
N THR A 105 4.06 3.66 -5.41
CA THR A 105 3.48 4.76 -4.60
C THR A 105 2.99 5.91 -5.49
N LEU A 106 3.70 6.25 -6.57
CA LEU A 106 3.18 7.21 -7.55
C LEU A 106 1.87 6.70 -8.17
N TYR A 107 1.82 5.44 -8.58
CA TYR A 107 0.58 4.85 -9.12
C TYR A 107 -0.55 4.91 -8.10
N LEU A 108 -0.28 4.59 -6.83
CA LEU A 108 -1.25 4.70 -5.73
C LEU A 108 -1.73 6.16 -5.55
N ARG A 109 -0.82 7.14 -5.69
CA ARG A 109 -1.17 8.58 -5.66
C ARG A 109 -2.11 8.98 -6.79
N LEU A 110 -1.85 8.47 -8.01
CA LEU A 110 -2.73 8.74 -9.16
C LEU A 110 -4.13 8.15 -8.93
N MET A 111 -4.21 6.93 -8.39
CA MET A 111 -5.48 6.30 -8.04
C MET A 111 -6.21 7.07 -6.94
N TYR A 112 -5.48 7.58 -5.94
CA TYR A 112 -6.07 8.43 -4.91
C TYR A 112 -6.64 9.72 -5.46
N GLY A 113 -5.91 10.42 -6.33
CA GLY A 113 -6.38 11.66 -6.97
C GLY A 113 -7.65 11.48 -7.80
N ARG A 114 -7.84 10.28 -8.36
CA ARG A 114 -8.98 9.99 -9.23
C ARG A 114 -10.20 9.43 -8.49
N PHE A 115 -10.00 8.62 -7.46
CA PHE A 115 -11.05 7.80 -6.86
C PHE A 115 -11.22 8.00 -5.34
N GLY A 116 -10.32 8.77 -4.72
CA GLY A 116 -10.35 8.97 -3.28
C GLY A 116 -10.13 7.69 -2.46
N TYR A 117 -10.31 7.80 -1.15
CA TYR A 117 -10.29 6.67 -0.22
C TYR A 117 -11.71 6.13 -0.02
N PRO A 118 -11.95 4.80 0.02
CA PRO A 118 -10.99 3.70 -0.19
C PRO A 118 -10.84 3.29 -1.67
N GLY A 119 -11.45 4.02 -2.61
CA GLY A 119 -11.51 3.69 -4.03
C GLY A 119 -10.15 3.51 -4.68
N LEU A 120 -9.11 4.22 -4.19
CA LEU A 120 -7.75 4.07 -4.69
C LEU A 120 -7.26 2.62 -4.65
N PHE A 121 -7.58 1.87 -3.60
CA PHE A 121 -7.14 0.48 -3.45
C PHE A 121 -7.84 -0.46 -4.42
N ALA A 122 -9.16 -0.24 -4.63
CA ALA A 122 -9.90 -1.01 -5.62
C ALA A 122 -9.37 -0.75 -7.03
N ALA A 123 -9.08 0.53 -7.36
CA ALA A 123 -8.52 0.91 -8.64
C ALA A 123 -7.08 0.43 -8.83
N TYR A 124 -6.29 0.35 -7.77
CA TYR A 124 -4.94 -0.21 -7.80
C TYR A 124 -4.97 -1.69 -8.19
N ASN A 125 -5.81 -2.49 -7.53
CA ASN A 125 -5.90 -3.93 -7.74
C ASN A 125 -6.65 -4.30 -9.04
N ALA A 126 -7.86 -3.75 -9.26
CA ALA A 126 -8.68 -4.10 -10.43
C ALA A 126 -8.30 -3.36 -11.71
N GLY A 127 -7.48 -2.31 -11.59
CA GLY A 127 -7.21 -1.34 -12.64
C GLY A 127 -8.24 -0.19 -12.70
N PRO A 128 -7.80 1.03 -13.07
CA PRO A 128 -8.64 2.24 -13.04
C PRO A 128 -9.84 2.16 -13.99
N GLY A 129 -9.70 1.51 -15.14
CA GLY A 129 -10.81 1.31 -16.08
C GLY A 129 -11.89 0.40 -15.53
N ALA A 130 -11.50 -0.72 -14.91
CA ALA A 130 -12.42 -1.66 -14.30
C ALA A 130 -13.17 -1.04 -13.12
N TYR A 131 -12.47 -0.28 -12.28
CA TYR A 131 -13.09 0.39 -11.15
C TYR A 131 -14.02 1.53 -11.61
N ALA A 132 -13.66 2.31 -12.63
CA ALA A 132 -14.54 3.31 -13.22
C ALA A 132 -15.82 2.69 -13.83
N ALA A 133 -15.70 1.53 -14.48
CA ALA A 133 -16.86 0.80 -15.01
C ALA A 133 -17.77 0.29 -13.89
N TYR A 134 -17.21 -0.13 -12.76
CA TYR A 134 -17.96 -0.49 -11.57
C TYR A 134 -18.73 0.69 -10.99
N LEU A 135 -18.08 1.84 -10.79
CA LEU A 135 -18.72 3.06 -10.30
C LEU A 135 -19.87 3.53 -11.20
N ALA A 136 -19.73 3.32 -12.50
CA ALA A 136 -20.77 3.60 -13.49
C ALA A 136 -21.87 2.52 -13.56
N GLY A 137 -21.87 1.51 -12.69
CA GLY A 137 -22.85 0.43 -12.67
C GLY A 137 -22.77 -0.54 -13.85
N ARG A 138 -21.71 -0.48 -14.69
CA ARG A 138 -21.56 -1.30 -15.89
C ARG A 138 -20.99 -2.70 -15.65
N ARG A 139 -20.37 -2.92 -14.50
CA ARG A 139 -19.85 -4.24 -14.10
C ARG A 139 -19.73 -4.34 -12.58
N ALA A 140 -19.73 -5.58 -12.08
CA ALA A 140 -19.39 -5.85 -10.68
C ALA A 140 -17.87 -5.84 -10.48
N LEU A 141 -17.42 -5.55 -9.25
CA LEU A 141 -16.02 -5.76 -8.87
C LEU A 141 -15.73 -7.27 -8.74
N PRO A 142 -14.54 -7.73 -9.20
CA PRO A 142 -14.10 -9.09 -8.95
C PRO A 142 -14.07 -9.39 -7.45
N ARG A 143 -14.40 -10.65 -7.09
CA ARG A 143 -14.31 -11.11 -5.69
C ARG A 143 -12.94 -10.90 -5.09
N GLU A 144 -11.89 -11.10 -5.89
CA GLU A 144 -10.51 -10.86 -5.51
C GLU A 144 -10.30 -9.41 -5.03
N THR A 145 -10.81 -8.43 -5.78
CA THR A 145 -10.71 -7.01 -5.42
C THR A 145 -11.46 -6.70 -4.11
N LEU A 146 -12.58 -7.36 -3.84
CA LEU A 146 -13.30 -7.21 -2.57
C LEU A 146 -12.49 -7.74 -1.38
N VAL A 147 -11.85 -8.90 -1.55
CA VAL A 147 -10.94 -9.49 -0.55
C VAL A 147 -9.73 -8.59 -0.33
N TYR A 148 -9.14 -8.08 -1.43
CA TYR A 148 -8.04 -7.14 -1.37
C TYR A 148 -8.39 -5.87 -0.59
N LEU A 149 -9.55 -5.26 -0.88
CA LEU A 149 -10.04 -4.09 -0.14
C LEU A 149 -10.17 -4.36 1.35
N ALA A 150 -10.73 -5.50 1.74
CA ALA A 150 -10.84 -5.89 3.14
C ALA A 150 -9.45 -5.99 3.80
N ALA A 151 -8.47 -6.58 3.12
CA ALA A 151 -7.11 -6.74 3.61
C ALA A 151 -6.40 -5.38 3.81
N VAL A 152 -6.45 -4.49 2.80
CA VAL A 152 -5.73 -3.21 2.85
C VAL A 152 -6.41 -2.15 3.70
N THR A 153 -7.73 -2.21 3.90
CA THR A 153 -8.46 -1.26 4.74
C THR A 153 -8.59 -1.71 6.19
N GLY A 154 -8.34 -3.01 6.47
CA GLY A 154 -8.58 -3.60 7.78
C GLY A 154 -10.07 -3.67 8.16
N ARG A 155 -10.97 -3.47 7.19
CA ARG A 155 -12.43 -3.49 7.36
C ARG A 155 -13.06 -4.42 6.35
N ARG A 156 -14.10 -5.13 6.75
CA ARG A 156 -15.01 -5.77 5.81
C ARG A 156 -15.72 -4.65 5.05
N VAL A 157 -15.19 -4.28 3.89
CA VAL A 157 -15.81 -3.25 3.05
C VAL A 157 -17.10 -3.85 2.52
N LEU A 158 -18.22 -3.41 3.05
CA LEU A 158 -19.52 -3.58 2.39
C LEU A 158 -19.45 -2.67 1.17
N VAL A 159 -19.00 -3.22 0.04
CA VAL A 159 -19.09 -2.52 -1.24
C VAL A 159 -20.58 -2.44 -1.56
N PRO A 160 -21.15 -1.22 -1.72
CA PRO A 160 -22.52 -1.12 -2.14
C PRO A 160 -22.65 -1.90 -3.45
N SER A 161 -23.53 -2.91 -3.48
CA SER A 161 -23.97 -3.46 -4.77
C SER A 161 -24.49 -2.28 -5.57
N PRO A 162 -24.16 -2.17 -6.90
CA PRO A 162 -24.78 -1.18 -7.74
C PRO A 162 -26.30 -1.43 -7.67
N SER A 163 -26.97 -0.65 -6.83
CA SER A 163 -28.40 -0.69 -6.77
C SER A 163 -28.90 -0.31 -8.15
N ARG A 164 -29.63 -1.22 -8.80
CA ARG A 164 -30.48 -0.90 -9.94
C ARG A 164 -31.12 0.44 -9.65
N GLN A 165 -30.89 1.38 -10.54
CA GLN A 165 -31.32 2.77 -10.50
C GLN A 165 -32.64 2.95 -9.76
N ALA A 166 -32.56 3.44 -8.52
CA ALA A 166 -33.66 4.23 -7.98
C ALA A 166 -33.43 5.63 -8.53
N ALA A 167 -34.40 6.14 -9.27
CA ALA A 167 -34.44 7.49 -9.80
C ALA A 167 -34.05 8.52 -8.71
N PRO A 168 -33.43 9.63 -9.06
CA PRO A 168 -32.99 10.62 -8.10
C PRO A 168 -34.17 11.15 -7.29
N ARG A 169 -34.23 10.82 -6.01
CA ARG A 169 -35.10 11.48 -5.05
C ARG A 169 -34.46 12.80 -4.68
N PRO A 170 -35.15 13.95 -4.85
CA PRO A 170 -34.62 15.22 -4.38
C PRO A 170 -34.66 15.25 -2.84
N GLY A 171 -33.50 15.49 -2.24
CA GLY A 171 -33.40 16.02 -0.91
C GLY A 171 -33.44 15.00 0.24
N LEU A 172 -32.26 14.57 0.66
CA LEU A 172 -31.94 14.47 2.09
C LEU A 172 -30.39 14.41 2.24
N PHE A 173 -29.78 15.48 2.71
CA PHE A 173 -28.40 15.47 3.15
C PHE A 173 -28.33 14.74 4.49
N VAL A 174 -27.88 13.49 4.48
CA VAL A 174 -27.45 12.82 5.72
C VAL A 174 -25.99 13.12 5.91
N VAL A 175 -25.68 14.03 6.86
CA VAL A 175 -24.34 14.26 7.37
C VAL A 175 -23.93 13.02 8.16
N GLY A 176 -23.20 12.13 7.54
CA GLY A 176 -22.61 10.96 8.19
C GLY A 176 -21.39 11.38 9.01
N ARG A 177 -21.42 11.03 10.28
CA ARG A 177 -20.40 11.27 11.31
C ARG A 177 -19.02 10.75 10.84
N GLU A 178 -18.00 11.59 11.08
CA GLU A 178 -16.58 11.48 10.81
C GLU A 178 -15.96 10.09 11.06
N SER A 179 -15.47 9.49 9.96
CA SER A 179 -14.38 8.53 10.07
C SER A 179 -13.09 9.33 10.16
N THR A 180 -12.39 9.24 11.29
CA THR A 180 -11.06 9.82 11.52
C THR A 180 -10.03 9.18 10.60
N VAL A 181 -10.03 9.59 9.33
CA VAL A 181 -8.87 9.47 8.46
C VAL A 181 -8.04 10.72 8.75
N PRO A 182 -6.76 10.61 9.14
CA PRO A 182 -5.94 11.80 9.33
C PRO A 182 -5.99 12.64 8.06
N PRO A 183 -6.22 13.96 8.16
CA PRO A 183 -6.26 14.82 6.99
C PRO A 183 -4.91 14.79 6.29
N PHE A 184 -4.94 14.77 4.95
CA PHE A 184 -3.74 15.04 4.17
C PHE A 184 -3.24 16.44 4.54
N PRO A 185 -1.93 16.62 4.72
CA PRO A 185 -1.37 17.96 4.84
C PRO A 185 -1.80 18.75 3.60
N LYS A 186 -2.41 19.89 3.77
CA LYS A 186 -2.72 20.83 2.69
C LYS A 186 -1.40 21.21 2.01
N ARG A 187 -1.47 21.54 0.73
CA ARG A 187 -0.30 21.93 -0.09
C ARG A 187 0.50 23.08 0.54
N GLU A 188 -0.14 23.86 1.40
CA GLU A 188 0.42 24.99 2.15
C GLU A 188 1.28 24.54 3.37
N ASP A 189 1.07 23.31 3.88
CA ASP A 189 1.87 22.77 4.98
C ASP A 189 3.17 22.09 4.51
N MET A 190 3.38 21.98 3.21
CA MET A 190 4.63 21.55 2.62
C MET A 190 5.56 22.74 2.44
N VAL A 191 6.19 23.16 3.53
CA VAL A 191 7.25 24.17 3.48
C VAL A 191 8.37 23.67 2.56
N PRO A 192 8.71 24.36 1.47
CA PRO A 192 9.88 24.04 0.70
C PRO A 192 11.12 24.56 1.44
N SER A 193 11.58 23.84 2.45
CA SER A 193 12.87 24.14 3.04
C SER A 193 13.96 23.41 2.27
N LEU A 194 14.31 23.94 1.11
CA LEU A 194 15.64 23.84 0.51
C LEU A 194 15.72 24.91 -0.58
N LEU A 195 15.74 26.15 -0.16
CA LEU A 195 16.34 27.21 -0.96
C LEU A 195 17.85 26.91 -1.03
N PHE A 196 18.31 26.45 -2.18
CA PHE A 196 19.71 26.42 -2.52
C PHE A 196 20.23 27.87 -2.50
N ALA A 197 20.95 28.23 -1.45
CA ALA A 197 21.76 29.44 -1.45
C ALA A 197 22.94 29.21 -2.40
N VAL A 198 22.78 29.63 -3.66
CA VAL A 198 23.91 29.75 -4.59
C VAL A 198 24.77 30.92 -4.10
N ARG A 199 25.85 30.60 -3.43
CA ARG A 199 26.90 31.58 -3.09
C ARG A 199 27.60 31.99 -4.39
N LYS A 200 27.28 33.18 -4.89
CA LYS A 200 27.95 33.81 -6.00
C LYS A 200 29.36 34.22 -5.53
N VAL A 201 30.39 33.52 -5.97
CA VAL A 201 31.76 33.96 -5.83
C VAL A 201 31.99 34.98 -6.95
N VAL A 202 32.23 36.22 -6.59
CA VAL A 202 32.67 37.29 -7.49
C VAL A 202 34.20 37.38 -7.34
N PRO A 203 34.93 37.59 -8.45
CA PRO A 203 36.40 37.57 -8.53
C PRO A 203 37.09 38.68 -7.72
#